data_da6f3e99329d0adc78aa6ce3f507c8eb
#
_entry.id   da6f3e99329d0adc78aa6ce3f507c8eb
#
_cell.length_a   1.000
_cell.length_b   1.000
_cell.length_c   1.000
_cell.angle_alpha   90.00
_cell.angle_beta   90.00
_cell.angle_gamma   90.00
#
_symmetry.space_group_name_H-M   'P 1'
#
loop_
_entity.id
_entity.type
_entity.pdbx_description
1 polymer ?
#
loop_
_entity_poly.entity_id
_entity_poly.type
_entity_poly.pdbx_seq_one_letter_code
_entity_poly.pdbx_strand_id
1 'polypeptide(L)'
;LSYAIAPTESITIWEEILLDLQERGLKNVLLFITDGLKGMVGAISRFYPKARFQHCCVHVSRNISHKVRVDDRKEVCDDFKMVYQASSKEVALEARGAFAEKRKTSYPKVVESILSNDHLLTFYDFPLAIRKSIYSTNLIESFNKQIKKYSHRKEQFQNEESMERFLVSSFDTYNQKFLGRSHKGFQQAEGELEQMLSQLIEN
;
A
#
# COMPACT_ATOMS: atom_id res chain seq x y z
N LEU A 1 -12.17 7.99 -4.96
CA LEU A 1 -10.78 8.42 -4.90
C LEU A 1 -10.71 9.84 -4.35
N SER A 2 -9.64 10.17 -3.62
CA SER A 2 -9.30 11.53 -3.21
C SER A 2 -7.89 11.86 -3.70
N TYR A 3 -7.58 13.15 -3.78
CA TYR A 3 -6.27 13.67 -4.19
C TYR A 3 -5.99 15.00 -3.48
N ALA A 4 -4.74 15.36 -3.41
CA ALA A 4 -4.31 16.70 -3.04
C ALA A 4 -3.27 17.20 -4.05
N ILE A 5 -3.27 18.50 -4.32
CA ILE A 5 -2.25 19.17 -5.11
C ILE A 5 -1.35 19.91 -4.10
N ALA A 6 -0.10 19.53 -4.08
CA ALA A 6 0.85 20.10 -3.13
C ALA A 6 2.27 20.12 -3.72
N PRO A 7 3.11 21.08 -3.34
CA PRO A 7 4.50 21.17 -3.83
C PRO A 7 5.35 19.99 -3.34
N THR A 8 5.04 19.44 -2.17
CA THR A 8 5.76 18.31 -1.57
C THR A 8 4.80 17.39 -0.83
N GLU A 9 5.10 16.09 -0.81
CA GLU A 9 4.38 15.12 0.01
C GLU A 9 4.72 15.34 1.50
N SER A 10 3.69 15.49 2.34
CA SER A 10 3.84 15.65 3.79
C SER A 10 2.74 14.92 4.55
N ILE A 11 2.98 14.66 5.82
CA ILE A 11 1.96 14.05 6.71
C ILE A 11 0.72 14.94 6.84
N THR A 12 0.89 16.26 6.90
CA THR A 12 -0.23 17.21 6.99
C THR A 12 -1.19 17.05 5.83
N ILE A 13 -0.68 16.92 4.60
CA ILE A 13 -1.51 16.71 3.41
C ILE A 13 -2.24 15.37 3.45
N TRP A 14 -1.59 14.34 3.95
CA TRP A 14 -2.24 13.05 4.16
C TRP A 14 -3.32 13.11 5.25
N GLU A 15 -3.11 13.86 6.33
CA GLU A 15 -4.13 14.10 7.35
C GLU A 15 -5.35 14.83 6.77
N GLU A 16 -5.15 15.83 5.92
CA GLU A 16 -6.23 16.51 5.19
C GLU A 16 -7.02 15.55 4.29
N ILE A 17 -6.33 14.68 3.53
CA ILE A 17 -6.98 13.65 2.71
C ILE A 17 -7.79 12.66 3.58
N LEU A 18 -7.24 12.22 4.71
CA LEU A 18 -7.92 11.29 5.60
C LEU A 18 -9.16 11.92 6.22
N LEU A 19 -9.09 13.21 6.58
CA LEU A 19 -10.21 13.99 7.09
C LEU A 19 -11.31 14.15 6.01
N ASP A 20 -10.93 14.56 4.78
CA ASP A 20 -11.88 14.66 3.64
C ASP A 20 -12.61 13.33 3.42
N LEU A 21 -11.90 12.21 3.48
CA LEU A 21 -12.52 10.88 3.33
C LEU A 21 -13.54 10.59 4.43
N GLN A 22 -13.26 10.97 5.68
CA GLN A 22 -14.21 10.81 6.79
C GLN A 22 -15.45 11.70 6.63
N GLU A 23 -15.25 12.97 6.25
CA GLU A 23 -16.33 13.93 6.00
C GLU A 23 -17.24 13.48 4.85
N ARG A 24 -16.68 12.84 3.84
CA ARG A 24 -17.41 12.23 2.73
C ARG A 24 -18.08 10.89 3.09
N GLY A 25 -18.00 10.45 4.34
CA GLY A 25 -18.71 9.30 4.88
C GLY A 25 -17.93 7.99 4.91
N LEU A 26 -16.64 7.97 4.59
CA LEU A 26 -15.79 6.80 4.77
C LEU A 26 -15.41 6.64 6.24
N LYS A 27 -16.28 6.00 7.03
CA LYS A 27 -16.11 5.87 8.49
C LYS A 27 -15.29 4.65 8.90
N ASN A 28 -15.39 3.56 8.16
CA ASN A 28 -14.76 2.30 8.49
C ASN A 28 -13.87 1.82 7.35
N VAL A 29 -12.62 1.47 7.67
CA VAL A 29 -11.62 0.96 6.74
C VAL A 29 -10.98 -0.27 7.35
N LEU A 30 -10.95 -1.37 6.62
CA LEU A 30 -10.32 -2.62 7.08
C LEU A 30 -8.80 -2.55 7.02
N LEU A 31 -8.24 -1.93 5.96
CA LEU A 31 -6.81 -1.95 5.71
C LEU A 31 -6.35 -0.72 4.93
N PHE A 32 -5.32 -0.06 5.44
CA PHE A 32 -4.53 0.90 4.67
C PHE A 32 -3.22 0.25 4.19
N ILE A 33 -2.86 0.53 2.95
CA ILE A 33 -1.61 0.03 2.35
C ILE A 33 -0.82 1.25 1.86
N THR A 34 0.39 1.44 2.38
CA THR A 34 1.24 2.57 1.98
C THR A 34 2.68 2.15 1.70
N ASP A 35 3.45 3.04 1.11
CA ASP A 35 4.87 2.84 0.79
C ASP A 35 5.82 3.09 1.97
N GLY A 36 5.29 3.47 3.13
CA GLY A 36 6.06 3.62 4.36
C GLY A 36 6.52 5.06 4.63
N LEU A 37 5.78 6.07 4.18
CA LEU A 37 6.03 7.45 4.57
C LEU A 37 6.05 7.57 6.10
N LYS A 38 7.12 8.18 6.63
CA LYS A 38 7.29 8.35 8.08
C LYS A 38 6.12 9.13 8.68
N GLY A 39 5.53 8.61 9.77
CA GLY A 39 4.37 9.22 10.44
C GLY A 39 3.02 8.76 9.88
N MET A 40 2.96 8.08 8.72
CA MET A 40 1.70 7.65 8.11
C MET A 40 0.89 6.71 9.01
N VAL A 41 1.54 5.77 9.70
CA VAL A 41 0.87 4.88 10.66
C VAL A 41 0.18 5.69 11.76
N GLY A 42 0.87 6.70 12.31
CA GLY A 42 0.32 7.58 13.35
C GLY A 42 -0.86 8.42 12.85
N ALA A 43 -0.77 8.96 11.63
CA ALA A 43 -1.87 9.70 11.00
C ALA A 43 -3.08 8.78 10.79
N ILE A 44 -2.90 7.61 10.19
CA ILE A 44 -3.99 6.64 9.98
C ILE A 44 -4.61 6.23 11.32
N SER A 45 -3.82 5.92 12.34
CA SER A 45 -4.34 5.52 13.67
C SER A 45 -5.17 6.62 14.34
N ARG A 46 -4.89 7.89 14.04
CA ARG A 46 -5.66 9.02 14.56
C ARG A 46 -7.05 9.12 13.93
N PHE A 47 -7.14 8.96 12.61
CA PHE A 47 -8.40 9.11 11.86
C PHE A 47 -9.19 7.79 11.78
N TYR A 48 -8.50 6.66 11.74
CA TYR A 48 -9.07 5.32 11.59
C TYR A 48 -8.43 4.34 12.59
N PRO A 49 -8.70 4.50 13.91
CA PRO A 49 -8.01 3.75 14.97
C PRO A 49 -8.24 2.23 14.91
N LYS A 50 -9.32 1.79 14.29
CA LYS A 50 -9.66 0.37 14.13
C LYS A 50 -9.09 -0.23 12.83
N ALA A 51 -8.58 0.59 11.92
CA ALA A 51 -8.05 0.11 10.65
C ALA A 51 -6.70 -0.60 10.84
N ARG A 52 -6.49 -1.67 10.09
CA ARG A 52 -5.19 -2.32 10.00
C ARG A 52 -4.29 -1.57 9.02
N PHE A 53 -2.99 -1.76 9.18
CA PHE A 53 -1.99 -1.12 8.33
C PHE A 53 -1.09 -2.18 7.69
N GLN A 54 -0.76 -2.01 6.42
CA GLN A 54 0.18 -2.85 5.66
C GLN A 54 1.24 -1.98 4.98
N HIS A 55 2.50 -2.26 5.24
CA HIS A 55 3.59 -1.72 4.45
C HIS A 55 3.67 -2.45 3.10
N CYS A 56 3.74 -1.70 2.02
CA CYS A 56 3.90 -2.25 0.67
C CYS A 56 5.17 -3.10 0.55
N CYS A 57 5.01 -4.42 0.41
CA CYS A 57 6.14 -5.34 0.31
C CYS A 57 7.05 -5.04 -0.89
N VAL A 58 6.49 -4.51 -1.99
CA VAL A 58 7.26 -4.12 -3.17
C VAL A 58 8.16 -2.92 -2.87
N HIS A 59 7.67 -1.92 -2.13
CA HIS A 59 8.49 -0.78 -1.70
C HIS A 59 9.56 -1.20 -0.69
N VAL A 60 9.23 -2.08 0.25
CA VAL A 60 10.23 -2.66 1.16
C VAL A 60 11.31 -3.39 0.38
N SER A 61 10.95 -4.19 -0.62
CA SER A 61 11.92 -4.87 -1.49
C SER A 61 12.82 -3.88 -2.26
N ARG A 62 12.25 -2.79 -2.80
CA ARG A 62 13.03 -1.71 -3.45
C ARG A 62 14.00 -1.06 -2.46
N ASN A 63 13.55 -0.78 -1.24
CA ASN A 63 14.39 -0.20 -0.19
C ASN A 63 15.54 -1.13 0.20
N ILE A 64 15.31 -2.45 0.28
CA ILE A 64 16.35 -3.46 0.46
C ILE A 64 17.37 -3.36 -0.68
N SER A 65 16.90 -3.39 -1.94
CA SER A 65 17.75 -3.32 -3.13
C SER A 65 18.66 -2.08 -3.13
N HIS A 66 18.19 -0.94 -2.62
CA HIS A 66 19.01 0.28 -2.52
C HIS A 66 20.03 0.25 -1.36
N LYS A 67 19.84 -0.60 -0.36
CA LYS A 67 20.70 -0.70 0.83
C LYS A 67 21.72 -1.82 0.79
N VAL A 68 21.71 -2.64 -0.25
CA VAL A 68 22.65 -3.76 -0.45
C VAL A 68 23.56 -3.52 -1.64
N ARG A 69 24.69 -4.23 -1.69
CA ARG A 69 25.63 -4.20 -2.81
C ARG A 69 24.95 -4.62 -4.11
N VAL A 70 25.39 -4.08 -5.24
CA VAL A 70 24.79 -4.35 -6.55
C VAL A 70 24.76 -5.85 -6.86
N ASP A 71 25.85 -6.56 -6.59
CA ASP A 71 25.99 -7.99 -6.86
C ASP A 71 25.06 -8.87 -6.01
N ASP A 72 24.73 -8.40 -4.78
CA ASP A 72 23.88 -9.14 -3.84
C ASP A 72 22.38 -8.83 -4.02
N ARG A 73 22.02 -7.78 -4.77
CA ARG A 73 20.65 -7.29 -4.90
C ARG A 73 19.64 -8.37 -5.27
N LYS A 74 19.97 -9.13 -6.27
CA LYS A 74 19.09 -10.19 -6.77
C LYS A 74 18.82 -11.20 -5.67
N GLU A 75 19.88 -11.75 -5.09
CA GLU A 75 19.78 -12.80 -4.09
C GLU A 75 19.05 -12.34 -2.84
N VAL A 76 19.40 -11.15 -2.31
CA VAL A 76 18.75 -10.59 -1.10
C VAL A 76 17.29 -10.28 -1.34
N CYS A 77 16.94 -9.76 -2.52
CA CYS A 77 15.53 -9.50 -2.87
C CYS A 77 14.75 -10.80 -3.11
N ASP A 78 15.37 -11.83 -3.67
CA ASP A 78 14.74 -13.14 -3.86
C ASP A 78 14.51 -13.84 -2.50
N ASP A 79 15.46 -13.76 -1.56
CA ASP A 79 15.27 -14.23 -0.18
C ASP A 79 14.10 -13.49 0.52
N PHE A 80 14.01 -12.16 0.37
CA PHE A 80 12.90 -11.39 0.94
C PHE A 80 11.57 -11.73 0.27
N LYS A 81 11.58 -12.04 -1.02
CA LYS A 81 10.38 -12.46 -1.75
C LYS A 81 9.75 -13.72 -1.16
N MET A 82 10.56 -14.66 -0.65
CA MET A 82 10.06 -15.85 0.03
C MET A 82 9.24 -15.51 1.26
N VAL A 83 9.51 -14.38 1.93
CA VAL A 83 8.77 -13.91 3.11
C VAL A 83 7.34 -13.50 2.75
N TYR A 84 7.16 -12.65 1.73
CA TYR A 84 5.83 -12.14 1.39
C TYR A 84 5.08 -12.93 0.32
N GLN A 85 5.69 -14.00 -0.22
CA GLN A 85 5.03 -14.94 -1.12
C GLN A 85 4.83 -16.32 -0.51
N ALA A 86 5.03 -16.45 0.79
CA ALA A 86 4.79 -17.68 1.52
C ALA A 86 3.31 -18.11 1.45
N SER A 87 3.06 -19.39 1.63
CA SER A 87 1.70 -19.97 1.56
C SER A 87 0.82 -19.57 2.76
N SER A 88 1.42 -19.37 3.93
CA SER A 88 0.75 -18.94 5.16
C SER A 88 1.57 -17.94 5.96
N LYS A 89 0.97 -17.35 7.00
CA LYS A 89 1.63 -16.42 7.91
C LYS A 89 2.76 -17.09 8.68
N GLU A 90 2.56 -18.32 9.09
CA GLU A 90 3.55 -19.13 9.81
C GLU A 90 4.78 -19.36 8.96
N VAL A 91 4.60 -19.82 7.71
CA VAL A 91 5.69 -20.01 6.74
C VAL A 91 6.38 -18.68 6.42
N ALA A 92 5.65 -17.57 6.38
CA ALA A 92 6.22 -16.23 6.19
C ALA A 92 7.11 -15.81 7.37
N LEU A 93 6.69 -16.12 8.60
CA LEU A 93 7.49 -15.86 9.80
C LEU A 93 8.76 -16.71 9.84
N GLU A 94 8.69 -17.99 9.47
CA GLU A 94 9.87 -18.86 9.32
C GLU A 94 10.82 -18.33 8.25
N ALA A 95 10.30 -17.95 7.08
CA ALA A 95 11.11 -17.36 6.00
C ALA A 95 11.76 -16.02 6.43
N ARG A 96 11.05 -15.20 7.24
CA ARG A 96 11.59 -13.96 7.83
C ARG A 96 12.74 -14.25 8.78
N GLY A 97 12.62 -15.29 9.61
CA GLY A 97 13.69 -15.76 10.50
C GLY A 97 14.91 -16.25 9.71
N ALA A 98 14.69 -17.08 8.68
CA ALA A 98 15.75 -17.57 7.80
C ALA A 98 16.46 -16.43 7.05
N PHE A 99 15.72 -15.44 6.55
CA PHE A 99 16.27 -14.23 5.97
C PHE A 99 17.17 -13.49 6.96
N ALA A 100 16.71 -13.30 8.20
CA ALA A 100 17.47 -12.62 9.22
C ALA A 100 18.78 -13.37 9.54
N GLU A 101 18.74 -14.67 9.78
CA GLU A 101 19.91 -15.49 10.05
C GLU A 101 20.93 -15.44 8.90
N LYS A 102 20.46 -15.55 7.66
CA LYS A 102 21.34 -15.54 6.48
C LYS A 102 21.99 -14.18 6.26
N ARG A 103 21.34 -13.07 6.61
CA ARG A 103 21.75 -11.71 6.25
C ARG A 103 22.27 -10.85 7.41
N LYS A 104 22.15 -11.30 8.67
CA LYS A 104 22.51 -10.52 9.87
C LYS A 104 23.95 -10.00 9.87
N THR A 105 24.90 -10.76 9.34
CA THR A 105 26.32 -10.38 9.32
C THR A 105 26.62 -9.37 8.21
N SER A 106 26.06 -9.58 7.00
CA SER A 106 26.36 -8.74 5.84
C SER A 106 25.51 -7.46 5.79
N TYR A 107 24.25 -7.51 6.26
CA TYR A 107 23.27 -6.44 6.17
C TYR A 107 22.45 -6.25 7.44
N PRO A 108 23.08 -5.99 8.62
CA PRO A 108 22.38 -5.93 9.90
C PRO A 108 21.26 -4.89 9.94
N LYS A 109 21.46 -3.70 9.33
CA LYS A 109 20.43 -2.65 9.27
C LYS A 109 19.23 -3.03 8.40
N VAL A 110 19.42 -3.83 7.37
CA VAL A 110 18.31 -4.36 6.53
C VAL A 110 17.53 -5.37 7.36
N VAL A 111 18.21 -6.29 8.03
CA VAL A 111 17.58 -7.28 8.91
C VAL A 111 16.78 -6.61 10.02
N GLU A 112 17.38 -5.64 10.73
CA GLU A 112 16.69 -4.87 11.76
C GLU A 112 15.41 -4.22 11.22
N SER A 113 15.47 -3.57 10.05
CA SER A 113 14.31 -2.91 9.43
C SER A 113 13.20 -3.88 9.03
N ILE A 114 13.52 -5.15 8.73
CA ILE A 114 12.55 -6.19 8.41
C ILE A 114 11.96 -6.80 9.68
N LEU A 115 12.77 -7.04 10.71
CA LEU A 115 12.30 -7.63 11.97
C LEU A 115 11.46 -6.67 12.81
N SER A 116 11.77 -5.37 12.79
CA SER A 116 11.03 -4.32 13.50
C SER A 116 9.78 -3.83 12.77
N ASN A 117 9.49 -4.35 11.57
CA ASN A 117 8.32 -3.94 10.80
C ASN A 117 7.10 -4.81 11.13
N ASP A 118 6.32 -4.39 12.12
CA ASP A 118 5.13 -5.10 12.58
C ASP A 118 4.01 -5.14 11.51
N HIS A 119 4.04 -4.22 10.55
CA HIS A 119 3.04 -4.08 9.50
C HIS A 119 3.40 -4.76 8.17
N LEU A 120 4.45 -5.58 8.17
CA LEU A 120 4.94 -6.22 6.94
C LEU A 120 4.05 -7.38 6.47
N LEU A 121 3.47 -8.12 7.41
CA LEU A 121 2.74 -9.36 7.17
C LEU A 121 1.25 -9.26 7.51
N THR A 122 0.71 -8.07 7.70
CA THR A 122 -0.71 -7.84 8.03
C THR A 122 -1.65 -8.39 6.97
N PHE A 123 -1.25 -8.39 5.69
CA PHE A 123 -2.07 -8.91 4.60
C PHE A 123 -2.39 -10.42 4.73
N TYR A 124 -1.61 -11.17 5.49
CA TYR A 124 -1.91 -12.58 5.77
C TYR A 124 -3.17 -12.77 6.64
N ASP A 125 -3.59 -11.76 7.38
CA ASP A 125 -4.81 -11.78 8.20
C ASP A 125 -6.09 -11.62 7.36
N PHE A 126 -5.95 -11.44 6.05
CA PHE A 126 -7.03 -11.26 5.08
C PHE A 126 -7.25 -12.52 4.22
N PRO A 127 -8.43 -12.65 3.59
CA PRO A 127 -8.75 -13.79 2.73
C PRO A 127 -7.68 -14.06 1.67
N LEU A 128 -7.35 -15.33 1.48
CA LEU A 128 -6.30 -15.77 0.56
C LEU A 128 -6.48 -15.21 -0.86
N ALA A 129 -7.74 -15.12 -1.31
CA ALA A 129 -8.08 -14.67 -2.66
C ALA A 129 -7.58 -13.25 -2.98
N ILE A 130 -7.48 -12.35 -1.97
CA ILE A 130 -7.09 -10.95 -2.16
C ILE A 130 -5.64 -10.67 -1.75
N ARG A 131 -4.94 -11.58 -1.08
CA ARG A 131 -3.59 -11.32 -0.52
C ARG A 131 -2.63 -10.78 -1.57
N LYS A 132 -2.66 -11.33 -2.80
CA LYS A 132 -1.82 -10.87 -3.93
C LYS A 132 -2.13 -9.44 -4.38
N SER A 133 -3.31 -8.93 -4.07
CA SER A 133 -3.75 -7.59 -4.43
C SER A 133 -3.42 -6.56 -3.35
N ILE A 134 -3.30 -7.00 -2.07
CA ILE A 134 -3.19 -6.10 -0.91
C ILE A 134 -1.80 -6.07 -0.24
N TYR A 135 -0.85 -6.91 -0.63
CA TYR A 135 0.51 -6.82 -0.10
C TYR A 135 1.32 -5.66 -0.72
N SER A 136 0.76 -4.96 -1.72
CA SER A 136 1.45 -3.89 -2.44
C SER A 136 0.51 -2.76 -2.87
N THR A 137 1.10 -1.60 -3.15
CA THR A 137 0.43 -0.42 -3.72
C THR A 137 0.37 -0.43 -5.26
N ASN A 138 0.63 -1.56 -5.91
CA ASN A 138 0.73 -1.65 -7.36
C ASN A 138 -0.52 -1.13 -8.11
N LEU A 139 -1.71 -1.27 -7.52
CA LEU A 139 -2.95 -0.81 -8.12
C LEU A 139 -2.95 0.72 -8.28
N ILE A 140 -2.67 1.44 -7.18
CA ILE A 140 -2.63 2.91 -7.21
C ILE A 140 -1.40 3.41 -8.00
N GLU A 141 -0.25 2.70 -7.93
CA GLU A 141 0.91 3.04 -8.76
C GLU A 141 0.60 2.93 -10.26
N SER A 142 -0.12 1.88 -10.67
CA SER A 142 -0.56 1.70 -12.06
C SER A 142 -1.47 2.83 -12.53
N PHE A 143 -2.40 3.24 -11.68
CA PHE A 143 -3.28 4.37 -11.94
C PHE A 143 -2.48 5.68 -12.05
N ASN A 144 -1.58 5.95 -11.10
CA ASN A 144 -0.71 7.14 -11.12
C ASN A 144 0.18 7.18 -12.38
N LYS A 145 0.67 6.03 -12.87
CA LYS A 145 1.40 5.97 -14.16
C LYS A 145 0.52 6.38 -15.35
N GLN A 146 -0.76 6.02 -15.33
CA GLN A 146 -1.69 6.46 -16.38
C GLN A 146 -1.91 7.97 -16.32
N ILE A 147 -2.15 8.54 -15.15
CA ILE A 147 -2.28 9.99 -14.97
C ILE A 147 -1.02 10.70 -15.49
N LYS A 148 0.17 10.26 -15.07
CA LYS A 148 1.45 10.83 -15.53
C LYS A 148 1.60 10.75 -17.05
N LYS A 149 1.24 9.64 -17.68
CA LYS A 149 1.29 9.47 -19.14
C LYS A 149 0.40 10.48 -19.86
N TYR A 150 -0.79 10.78 -19.33
CA TYR A 150 -1.71 11.74 -19.93
C TYR A 150 -1.31 13.19 -19.63
N SER A 151 -0.80 13.48 -18.43
CA SER A 151 -0.35 14.82 -18.07
C SER A 151 0.89 15.25 -18.88
N HIS A 152 1.84 14.35 -19.15
CA HIS A 152 3.01 14.63 -20.01
C HIS A 152 2.65 15.06 -21.43
N ARG A 153 1.46 14.69 -21.95
CA ARG A 153 1.01 15.12 -23.27
C ARG A 153 0.48 16.56 -23.30
N LYS A 154 0.28 17.16 -22.12
CA LYS A 154 -0.27 18.52 -21.98
C LYS A 154 0.79 19.60 -21.76
N GLU A 155 2.08 19.25 -21.82
CA GLU A 155 3.25 20.13 -21.63
C GLU A 155 3.16 21.02 -20.38
N GLN A 156 2.07 21.78 -20.19
CA GLN A 156 1.81 22.62 -19.02
C GLN A 156 0.32 22.73 -18.70
N PHE A 157 0.00 22.90 -17.42
CA PHE A 157 -1.31 23.36 -16.96
C PHE A 157 -1.26 24.88 -16.78
N GLN A 158 -2.26 25.59 -17.30
CA GLN A 158 -2.30 27.06 -17.25
C GLN A 158 -2.46 27.58 -15.80
N ASN A 159 -3.17 26.82 -14.96
CA ASN A 159 -3.41 27.12 -13.57
C ASN A 159 -3.82 25.82 -12.83
N GLU A 160 -3.95 25.92 -11.50
CA GLU A 160 -4.34 24.82 -10.62
C GLU A 160 -5.70 24.25 -10.98
N GLU A 161 -6.68 25.11 -11.26
CA GLU A 161 -8.02 24.70 -11.67
C GLU A 161 -8.03 23.84 -12.97
N SER A 162 -7.13 24.14 -13.92
CA SER A 162 -7.02 23.32 -15.13
C SER A 162 -6.40 21.95 -14.83
N MET A 163 -5.54 21.86 -13.83
CA MET A 163 -4.97 20.59 -13.35
C MET A 163 -6.04 19.79 -12.59
N GLU A 164 -6.83 20.41 -11.74
CA GLU A 164 -7.93 19.77 -11.02
C GLU A 164 -8.96 19.17 -11.99
N ARG A 165 -9.42 19.96 -12.97
CA ARG A 165 -10.34 19.46 -14.03
C ARG A 165 -9.79 18.24 -14.76
N PHE A 166 -8.48 18.25 -15.04
CA PHE A 166 -7.81 17.11 -15.66
C PHE A 166 -7.80 15.87 -14.73
N LEU A 167 -7.50 16.03 -13.43
CA LEU A 167 -7.51 14.94 -12.47
C LEU A 167 -8.92 14.36 -12.28
N VAL A 168 -9.92 15.21 -12.07
CA VAL A 168 -11.33 14.79 -11.94
C VAL A 168 -11.81 14.03 -13.18
N SER A 169 -11.54 14.54 -14.37
CA SER A 169 -11.88 13.86 -15.63
C SER A 169 -11.15 12.52 -15.79
N SER A 170 -9.89 12.43 -15.33
CA SER A 170 -9.12 11.19 -15.36
C SER A 170 -9.68 10.15 -14.39
N PHE A 171 -10.12 10.58 -13.20
CA PHE A 171 -10.77 9.71 -12.21
C PHE A 171 -12.13 9.23 -12.71
N ASP A 172 -12.93 10.11 -13.29
CA ASP A 172 -14.23 9.75 -13.84
C ASP A 172 -14.08 8.73 -14.98
N THR A 173 -13.17 8.97 -15.91
CA THR A 173 -12.86 8.03 -17.00
C THR A 173 -12.43 6.67 -16.45
N TYR A 174 -11.60 6.65 -15.41
CA TYR A 174 -11.18 5.41 -14.77
C TYR A 174 -12.36 4.69 -14.09
N ASN A 175 -13.19 5.42 -13.34
CA ASN A 175 -14.34 4.86 -12.65
C ASN A 175 -15.36 4.28 -13.66
N GLN A 176 -15.66 4.98 -14.74
CA GLN A 176 -16.55 4.50 -15.80
C GLN A 176 -16.00 3.21 -16.45
N LYS A 177 -14.71 3.17 -16.74
CA LYS A 177 -14.07 1.98 -17.33
C LYS A 177 -14.19 0.73 -16.46
N PHE A 178 -14.18 0.89 -15.13
CA PHE A 178 -14.20 -0.20 -14.17
C PHE A 178 -15.55 -0.34 -13.44
N LEU A 179 -16.57 0.41 -13.86
CA LEU A 179 -17.91 0.33 -13.29
C LEU A 179 -18.45 -1.11 -13.36
N GLY A 180 -18.93 -1.62 -12.23
CA GLY A 180 -19.45 -3.00 -12.12
C GLY A 180 -18.39 -4.11 -12.16
N ARG A 181 -17.09 -3.78 -12.11
CA ARG A 181 -16.01 -4.76 -12.08
C ARG A 181 -15.39 -4.83 -10.69
N SER A 182 -15.29 -6.02 -10.12
CA SER A 182 -14.49 -6.29 -8.93
C SER A 182 -13.02 -6.52 -9.29
N HIS A 183 -12.11 -6.03 -8.46
CA HIS A 183 -10.70 -6.39 -8.59
C HIS A 183 -10.52 -7.89 -8.28
N LYS A 184 -9.48 -8.50 -8.89
CA LYS A 184 -9.22 -9.94 -8.80
C LYS A 184 -9.24 -10.44 -7.35
N GLY A 185 -10.07 -11.43 -7.08
CA GLY A 185 -10.22 -12.10 -5.79
C GLY A 185 -11.22 -11.42 -4.84
N PHE A 186 -11.58 -10.15 -5.06
CA PHE A 186 -12.48 -9.45 -4.13
C PHE A 186 -13.91 -9.99 -4.16
N GLN A 187 -14.44 -10.33 -5.31
CA GLN A 187 -15.75 -10.98 -5.40
C GLN A 187 -15.78 -12.32 -4.66
N GLN A 188 -14.69 -13.08 -4.74
CA GLN A 188 -14.58 -14.36 -4.03
C GLN A 188 -14.46 -14.18 -2.51
N ALA A 189 -13.88 -13.07 -2.05
CA ALA A 189 -13.64 -12.77 -0.64
C ALA A 189 -14.76 -11.91 -0.01
N GLU A 190 -15.80 -11.55 -0.75
CA GLU A 190 -16.82 -10.57 -0.35
C GLU A 190 -17.44 -10.90 1.00
N GLY A 191 -17.95 -12.10 1.20
CA GLY A 191 -18.58 -12.51 2.46
C GLY A 191 -17.64 -12.50 3.66
N GLU A 192 -16.36 -12.91 3.47
CA GLU A 192 -15.37 -12.84 4.54
C GLU A 192 -15.02 -11.37 4.89
N LEU A 193 -14.93 -10.50 3.89
CA LEU A 193 -14.65 -9.07 4.09
C LEU A 193 -15.82 -8.36 4.76
N GLU A 194 -17.06 -8.69 4.41
CA GLU A 194 -18.27 -8.17 5.08
C GLU A 194 -18.31 -8.58 6.55
N GLN A 195 -18.00 -9.83 6.85
CA GLN A 195 -17.89 -10.31 8.23
C GLN A 195 -16.79 -9.56 9.00
N MET A 196 -15.62 -9.38 8.40
CA MET A 196 -14.53 -8.59 9.01
C MET A 196 -14.95 -7.14 9.27
N LEU A 197 -15.70 -6.54 8.35
CA LEU A 197 -16.19 -5.16 8.50
C LEU A 197 -17.23 -5.07 9.61
N SER A 198 -18.16 -6.02 9.71
CA SER A 198 -19.15 -6.07 10.78
C SER A 198 -18.50 -6.18 12.15
N GLN A 199 -17.51 -7.08 12.29
CA GLN A 199 -16.73 -7.21 13.53
C GLN A 199 -15.97 -5.94 13.90
N LEU A 200 -15.46 -5.20 12.89
CA LEU A 200 -14.76 -3.94 13.12
C LEU A 200 -15.71 -2.83 13.60
N ILE A 201 -16.98 -2.88 13.21
CA ILE A 201 -18.00 -1.89 13.60
C ILE A 201 -18.50 -2.17 15.03
N GLU A 202 -18.68 -3.46 15.37
CA GLU A 202 -19.23 -3.88 16.66
C GLU A 202 -18.25 -3.70 17.84
N ASN A 203 -16.95 -3.75 17.60
CA ASN A 203 -15.90 -3.56 18.60
C ASN A 203 -15.52 -2.09 18.77
#